data_2db653936c018963fe268dcb496eb29d
#
_entry.id   2db653936c018963fe268dcb496eb29d
#
_cell.length_a   1.000
_cell.length_b   1.000
_cell.length_c   1.000
_cell.angle_alpha   90.00
_cell.angle_beta   90.00
_cell.angle_gamma   90.00
#
_symmetry.space_group_name_H-M   'P 1'
#
loop_
_entity.id
_entity.type
_entity.pdbx_description
1 polymer ?
#
loop_
_entity_poly.entity_id
_entity_poly.type
_entity_poly.pdbx_seq_one_letter_code
_entity_poly.pdbx_strand_id
1 'polypeptide(L)'
;IKERRMNLGGSLPERTTYAKPIKAPAKDIFDFMKVSTGEKEMSTTMALVRMFTNLLRDKNVSPRLVPIIPDEARTFGMEGFFQKIGIYAHEGQKYEPEDSAQLSSYREDKSGQVLEEGINEAGAMSSWIAAATAYTNHDIEMIPIYIFYSMFGFQRIGDLAWAAGDSQARGFLIGATAGRTT
;
A
#
# COMPACT_ATOMS: atom_id res chain seq x y z
N ILE A 1 23.73 9.10 34.80
CA ILE A 1 22.40 8.78 34.21
C ILE A 1 22.23 9.47 32.86
N LYS A 2 22.46 10.79 32.75
CA LYS A 2 22.31 11.55 31.50
C LYS A 2 23.18 10.99 30.36
N GLU A 3 24.47 10.78 30.64
CA GLU A 3 25.42 10.24 29.68
C GLU A 3 25.01 8.84 29.18
N ARG A 4 24.63 7.95 30.14
CA ARG A 4 24.13 6.62 29.77
C ARG A 4 22.85 6.69 28.92
N ARG A 5 21.95 7.63 29.23
CA ARG A 5 20.73 7.84 28.44
C ARG A 5 21.05 8.32 27.01
N MET A 6 22.00 9.24 26.86
CA MET A 6 22.43 9.72 25.56
C MET A 6 23.08 8.63 24.74
N ASN A 7 23.91 7.77 25.35
CA ASN A 7 24.52 6.62 24.67
C ASN A 7 23.51 5.54 24.25
N LEU A 8 22.33 5.53 24.87
CA LEU A 8 21.20 4.65 24.51
C LEU A 8 20.22 5.28 23.52
N GLY A 9 20.57 6.41 22.91
CA GLY A 9 19.71 7.10 21.94
C GLY A 9 18.85 8.21 22.51
N GLY A 10 19.16 8.72 23.71
CA GLY A 10 18.48 9.86 24.31
C GLY A 10 17.23 9.49 25.13
N SER A 11 16.28 10.41 25.22
CA SER A 11 15.06 10.23 26.04
C SER A 11 14.02 9.36 25.38
N LEU A 12 13.96 9.41 24.06
CA LEU A 12 13.18 8.51 23.19
C LEU A 12 14.18 7.89 22.25
N PRO A 13 14.25 6.56 22.16
CA PRO A 13 15.13 5.90 21.20
C PRO A 13 14.80 6.41 19.80
N GLU A 14 15.79 6.94 19.10
CA GLU A 14 15.64 7.28 17.69
C GLU A 14 15.75 5.99 16.86
N ARG A 15 14.86 5.84 15.88
CA ARG A 15 15.02 4.79 14.91
C ARG A 15 16.14 5.16 13.96
N THR A 16 17.15 4.33 13.93
CA THR A 16 18.26 4.46 12.99
C THR A 16 17.91 3.78 11.67
N THR A 17 18.37 4.33 10.57
CA THR A 17 18.22 3.72 9.25
C THR A 17 19.41 4.07 8.37
N TYR A 18 19.85 3.12 7.58
CA TYR A 18 20.79 3.28 6.48
C TYR A 18 20.09 3.22 5.12
N ALA A 19 18.77 3.15 5.12
CA ALA A 19 17.97 3.11 3.91
C ALA A 19 18.26 4.35 3.05
N LYS A 20 18.48 4.12 1.75
CA LYS A 20 18.61 5.22 0.79
C LYS A 20 17.24 5.84 0.56
N PRO A 21 17.08 7.16 0.70
CA PRO A 21 15.82 7.84 0.43
C PRO A 21 15.33 7.57 -1.00
N ILE A 22 14.02 7.36 -1.14
CA ILE A 22 13.40 7.24 -2.46
C ILE A 22 13.41 8.62 -3.10
N LYS A 23 13.93 8.69 -4.34
CA LYS A 23 13.84 9.92 -5.12
C LYS A 23 12.38 10.20 -5.45
N ALA A 24 11.91 11.39 -5.09
CA ALA A 24 10.54 11.80 -5.41
C ALA A 24 10.30 11.77 -6.93
N PRO A 25 9.11 11.33 -7.37
CA PRO A 25 8.75 11.36 -8.79
C PRO A 25 8.68 12.81 -9.31
N ALA A 26 8.80 12.97 -10.61
CA ALA A 26 8.62 14.27 -11.24
C ALA A 26 7.19 14.78 -11.04
N LYS A 27 7.03 16.09 -10.87
CA LYS A 27 5.72 16.69 -10.53
C LYS A 27 4.67 16.54 -11.64
N ASP A 28 5.10 16.43 -12.89
CA ASP A 28 4.25 16.25 -14.07
C ASP A 28 3.47 14.94 -14.05
N ILE A 29 3.93 13.95 -13.31
CA ILE A 29 3.20 12.68 -13.12
C ILE A 29 1.80 12.90 -12.52
N PHE A 30 1.59 14.02 -11.84
CA PHE A 30 0.33 14.39 -11.20
C PHE A 30 -0.48 15.42 -12.00
N ASP A 31 -0.04 15.84 -13.18
CA ASP A 31 -0.70 16.92 -13.95
C ASP A 31 -2.12 16.53 -14.37
N PHE A 32 -2.38 15.23 -14.62
CA PHE A 32 -3.72 14.76 -14.93
C PHE A 32 -4.75 15.00 -13.80
N MET A 33 -4.31 15.18 -12.57
CA MET A 33 -5.19 15.47 -11.42
C MET A 33 -5.58 16.95 -11.34
N LYS A 34 -4.89 17.81 -12.07
CA LYS A 34 -5.15 19.25 -12.11
C LYS A 34 -6.22 19.62 -13.15
N VAL A 35 -6.61 18.65 -13.98
CA VAL A 35 -7.53 18.87 -15.09
C VAL A 35 -8.87 18.23 -14.76
N SER A 36 -9.96 18.94 -15.06
CA SER A 36 -11.31 18.38 -14.91
C SER A 36 -11.51 17.15 -15.79
N THR A 37 -12.31 16.20 -15.31
CA THR A 37 -12.72 15.02 -16.09
C THR A 37 -13.79 15.37 -17.16
N GLY A 38 -14.22 16.63 -17.23
CA GLY A 38 -15.30 17.08 -18.11
C GLY A 38 -16.64 16.47 -17.69
N GLU A 39 -17.36 15.92 -18.65
CA GLU A 39 -18.66 15.25 -18.42
C GLU A 39 -18.52 13.83 -17.84
N LYS A 40 -17.30 13.30 -17.78
CA LYS A 40 -17.08 11.95 -17.30
C LYS A 40 -16.99 11.91 -15.78
N GLU A 41 -18.00 11.33 -15.15
CA GLU A 41 -17.99 11.10 -13.70
C GLU A 41 -16.85 10.17 -13.28
N MET A 42 -16.20 10.50 -12.17
CA MET A 42 -15.12 9.71 -11.58
C MET A 42 -15.22 9.77 -10.05
N SER A 43 -15.18 8.59 -9.41
CA SER A 43 -15.08 8.53 -7.95
C SER A 43 -13.69 8.95 -7.47
N THR A 44 -13.59 9.41 -6.23
CA THR A 44 -12.30 9.73 -5.59
C THR A 44 -11.40 8.50 -5.49
N THR A 45 -11.97 7.32 -5.28
CA THR A 45 -11.23 6.04 -5.30
C THR A 45 -10.60 5.78 -6.68
N MET A 46 -11.35 5.99 -7.77
CA MET A 46 -10.81 5.85 -9.12
C MET A 46 -9.73 6.89 -9.44
N ALA A 47 -9.87 8.11 -8.94
CA ALA A 47 -8.82 9.13 -9.09
C ALA A 47 -7.53 8.70 -8.39
N LEU A 48 -7.65 8.14 -7.16
CA LEU A 48 -6.52 7.58 -6.41
C LEU A 48 -5.86 6.41 -7.16
N VAL A 49 -6.64 5.47 -7.68
CA VAL A 49 -6.13 4.32 -8.47
C VAL A 49 -5.39 4.80 -9.71
N ARG A 50 -5.88 5.83 -10.39
CA ARG A 50 -5.18 6.46 -11.52
C ARG A 50 -3.86 7.09 -11.09
N MET A 51 -3.82 7.75 -9.93
CA MET A 51 -2.59 8.29 -9.37
C MET A 51 -1.57 7.17 -9.12
N PHE A 52 -1.95 6.09 -8.48
CA PHE A 52 -1.07 4.93 -8.27
C PHE A 52 -0.61 4.31 -9.59
N THR A 53 -1.50 4.19 -10.56
CA THR A 53 -1.16 3.72 -11.91
C THR A 53 -0.05 4.56 -12.55
N ASN A 54 -0.06 5.87 -12.33
CA ASN A 54 1.00 6.75 -12.82
C ASN A 54 2.29 6.62 -12.00
N LEU A 55 2.20 6.50 -10.67
CA LEU A 55 3.36 6.24 -9.81
C LEU A 55 4.08 4.95 -10.19
N LEU A 56 3.36 3.91 -10.62
CA LEU A 56 3.94 2.66 -11.12
C LEU A 56 4.78 2.81 -12.40
N ARG A 57 4.75 3.97 -13.06
CA ARG A 57 5.62 4.28 -14.20
C ARG A 57 6.97 4.85 -13.77
N ASP A 58 7.07 5.37 -12.55
CA ASP A 58 8.32 5.89 -12.02
C ASP A 58 9.23 4.74 -11.55
N LYS A 59 10.44 4.68 -12.10
CA LYS A 59 11.41 3.59 -11.86
C LYS A 59 11.94 3.56 -10.42
N ASN A 60 11.88 4.67 -9.69
CA ASN A 60 12.35 4.74 -8.31
C ASN A 60 11.22 4.38 -7.32
N VAL A 61 10.00 4.80 -7.63
CA VAL A 61 8.82 4.61 -6.77
C VAL A 61 8.19 3.24 -6.98
N SER A 62 8.03 2.80 -8.23
CA SER A 62 7.34 1.55 -8.58
C SER A 62 7.83 0.32 -7.79
N PRO A 63 9.13 0.04 -7.66
CA PRO A 63 9.61 -1.14 -6.92
C PRO A 63 9.40 -1.06 -5.41
N ARG A 64 8.95 0.08 -4.90
CA ARG A 64 8.75 0.35 -3.46
C ARG A 64 7.28 0.43 -3.07
N LEU A 65 6.40 0.50 -4.05
CA LEU A 65 4.96 0.60 -3.83
C LEU A 65 4.39 -0.77 -3.49
N VAL A 66 3.72 -0.87 -2.33
CA VAL A 66 3.11 -2.11 -1.84
C VAL A 66 1.65 -1.86 -1.54
N PRO A 67 0.74 -2.11 -2.50
CA PRO A 67 -0.68 -2.09 -2.24
C PRO A 67 -1.07 -3.30 -1.37
N ILE A 68 -1.80 -3.06 -0.29
CA ILE A 68 -2.26 -4.09 0.65
C ILE A 68 -3.78 -3.99 0.73
N ILE A 69 -4.47 -5.09 0.48
CA ILE A 69 -5.91 -5.13 0.28
C ILE A 69 -6.48 -6.30 1.07
N PRO A 70 -7.49 -6.07 1.94
CA PRO A 70 -8.10 -7.12 2.75
C PRO A 70 -9.18 -7.91 2.01
N ASP A 71 -9.57 -7.45 0.80
CA ASP A 71 -10.63 -8.01 -0.02
C ASP A 71 -10.27 -7.89 -1.49
N GLU A 72 -11.20 -8.14 -2.38
CA GLU A 72 -10.95 -8.08 -3.82
C GLU A 72 -10.50 -6.68 -4.29
N ALA A 73 -9.35 -6.61 -4.93
CA ALA A 73 -8.83 -5.38 -5.52
C ALA A 73 -9.78 -4.76 -6.55
N ARG A 74 -10.63 -5.56 -7.20
CA ARG A 74 -11.66 -5.10 -8.15
C ARG A 74 -12.67 -4.17 -7.54
N THR A 75 -13.07 -4.42 -6.29
CA THR A 75 -14.03 -3.56 -5.57
C THR A 75 -13.55 -2.11 -5.50
N PHE A 76 -12.23 -1.92 -5.50
CA PHE A 76 -11.59 -0.61 -5.52
C PHE A 76 -11.16 -0.15 -6.91
N GLY A 77 -11.47 -0.93 -7.97
CA GLY A 77 -11.06 -0.63 -9.34
C GLY A 77 -9.55 -0.82 -9.59
N MET A 78 -8.91 -1.69 -8.81
CA MET A 78 -7.46 -1.92 -8.85
C MET A 78 -7.06 -3.14 -9.70
N GLU A 79 -7.99 -3.77 -10.41
CA GLU A 79 -7.73 -4.94 -11.24
C GLU A 79 -6.61 -4.73 -12.28
N GLY A 80 -6.42 -3.50 -12.73
CA GLY A 80 -5.31 -3.14 -13.62
C GLY A 80 -3.91 -3.31 -13.00
N PHE A 81 -3.81 -3.48 -11.69
CA PHE A 81 -2.54 -3.71 -11.01
C PHE A 81 -2.08 -5.16 -11.17
N PHE A 82 -3.00 -6.10 -11.32
CA PHE A 82 -2.68 -7.51 -11.50
C PHE A 82 -1.77 -7.74 -12.71
N GLN A 83 -2.05 -7.07 -13.83
CA GLN A 83 -1.18 -7.16 -15.01
C GLN A 83 0.16 -6.46 -14.81
N LYS A 84 0.17 -5.34 -14.09
CA LYS A 84 1.35 -4.47 -14.01
C LYS A 84 2.37 -4.93 -12.99
N ILE A 85 1.91 -5.29 -11.81
CA ILE A 85 2.77 -5.61 -10.67
C ILE A 85 2.43 -6.96 -10.02
N GLY A 86 1.36 -7.63 -10.46
CA GLY A 86 0.96 -8.94 -9.97
C GLY A 86 0.56 -8.99 -8.50
N ILE A 87 -0.17 -10.03 -8.15
CA ILE A 87 -0.46 -10.39 -6.75
C ILE A 87 0.69 -11.24 -6.24
N TYR A 88 1.19 -10.95 -5.05
CA TYR A 88 2.24 -11.76 -4.45
C TYR A 88 1.71 -13.14 -4.05
N ALA A 89 2.39 -14.17 -4.52
CA ALA A 89 2.18 -15.54 -4.09
C ALA A 89 3.54 -16.23 -3.91
N HIS A 90 3.82 -16.70 -2.69
CA HIS A 90 5.12 -17.28 -2.33
C HIS A 90 5.57 -18.40 -3.28
N GLU A 91 4.64 -19.21 -3.75
CA GLU A 91 4.91 -20.32 -4.65
C GLU A 91 4.57 -20.03 -6.12
N GLY A 92 4.07 -18.83 -6.40
CA GLY A 92 3.49 -18.48 -7.69
C GLY A 92 2.10 -19.08 -7.89
N GLN A 93 1.48 -18.81 -9.02
CA GLN A 93 0.15 -19.32 -9.35
C GLN A 93 0.21 -20.80 -9.71
N LYS A 94 -0.51 -21.63 -8.95
CA LYS A 94 -0.52 -23.10 -9.13
C LYS A 94 -1.82 -23.63 -9.72
N TYR A 95 -2.75 -22.75 -10.05
CA TYR A 95 -4.05 -23.10 -10.61
C TYR A 95 -4.40 -22.15 -11.76
N GLU A 96 -5.30 -22.59 -12.61
CA GLU A 96 -5.94 -21.73 -13.59
C GLU A 96 -7.26 -21.23 -13.00
N PRO A 97 -7.50 -19.90 -12.95
CA PRO A 97 -8.77 -19.37 -12.47
C PRO A 97 -9.92 -19.88 -13.32
N GLU A 98 -11.03 -20.33 -12.71
CA GLU A 98 -12.21 -20.82 -13.41
C GLU A 98 -12.74 -19.79 -14.41
N ASP A 99 -12.65 -18.51 -14.06
CA ASP A 99 -13.07 -17.39 -14.89
C ASP A 99 -11.94 -16.80 -15.76
N SER A 100 -10.90 -17.55 -16.07
CA SER A 100 -9.72 -17.04 -16.79
C SER A 100 -10.06 -16.32 -18.08
N ALA A 101 -11.11 -16.75 -18.77
CA ALA A 101 -11.61 -16.11 -19.99
C ALA A 101 -12.28 -14.74 -19.72
N GLN A 102 -12.83 -14.53 -18.52
CA GLN A 102 -13.46 -13.26 -18.10
C GLN A 102 -12.53 -12.41 -17.27
N LEU A 103 -11.61 -13.04 -16.56
CA LEU A 103 -10.62 -12.46 -15.64
C LEU A 103 -9.25 -12.29 -16.30
N SER A 104 -9.20 -11.80 -17.50
CA SER A 104 -7.99 -11.72 -18.34
C SER A 104 -6.75 -11.09 -17.69
N SER A 105 -6.86 -10.62 -16.45
CA SER A 105 -5.80 -9.87 -15.78
C SER A 105 -5.35 -10.45 -14.44
N TYR A 106 -6.00 -11.51 -13.94
CA TYR A 106 -5.63 -12.09 -12.65
C TYR A 106 -4.30 -12.84 -12.78
N ARG A 107 -3.31 -12.42 -11.98
CA ARG A 107 -1.98 -13.00 -12.01
C ARG A 107 -1.36 -13.01 -10.63
N GLU A 108 -1.05 -14.20 -10.14
CA GLU A 108 -0.23 -14.43 -8.96
C GLU A 108 1.22 -14.72 -9.36
N ASP A 109 2.19 -14.11 -8.67
CA ASP A 109 3.60 -14.24 -9.00
C ASP A 109 4.45 -14.09 -7.74
N LYS A 110 5.59 -14.79 -7.70
CA LYS A 110 6.59 -14.66 -6.62
C LYS A 110 7.17 -13.26 -6.52
N SER A 111 7.20 -12.53 -7.61
CA SER A 111 7.61 -11.12 -7.69
C SER A 111 6.44 -10.14 -7.62
N GLY A 112 5.23 -10.61 -7.34
CA GLY A 112 4.05 -9.77 -7.20
C GLY A 112 4.20 -8.75 -6.07
N GLN A 113 3.60 -7.58 -6.24
CA GLN A 113 3.68 -6.49 -5.26
C GLN A 113 2.36 -6.21 -4.54
N VAL A 114 1.23 -6.68 -5.09
CA VAL A 114 -0.08 -6.56 -4.43
C VAL A 114 -0.19 -7.65 -3.38
N LEU A 115 -0.45 -7.28 -2.14
CA LEU A 115 -0.76 -8.22 -1.06
C LEU A 115 -2.28 -8.28 -0.90
N GLU A 116 -2.88 -9.37 -1.35
CA GLU A 116 -4.28 -9.69 -1.08
C GLU A 116 -4.35 -10.61 0.13
N GLU A 117 -4.72 -10.05 1.28
CA GLU A 117 -4.69 -10.72 2.58
C GLU A 117 -5.98 -11.53 2.86
N GLY A 118 -7.00 -11.42 1.98
CA GLY A 118 -8.35 -11.87 2.27
C GLY A 118 -9.05 -10.98 3.29
N ILE A 119 -10.27 -11.33 3.72
CA ILE A 119 -11.03 -10.56 4.70
C ILE A 119 -10.42 -10.72 6.10
N ASN A 120 -9.25 -10.13 6.26
CA ASN A 120 -8.43 -10.17 7.48
C ASN A 120 -7.72 -8.84 7.68
N GLU A 121 -8.41 -7.86 8.23
CA GLU A 121 -7.87 -6.51 8.44
C GLU A 121 -6.66 -6.51 9.38
N ALA A 122 -6.64 -7.40 10.38
CA ALA A 122 -5.51 -7.52 11.28
C ALA A 122 -4.25 -8.04 10.57
N GLY A 123 -4.39 -9.02 9.67
CA GLY A 123 -3.32 -9.50 8.81
C GLY A 123 -2.81 -8.41 7.87
N ALA A 124 -3.74 -7.74 7.17
CA ALA A 124 -3.41 -6.65 6.28
C ALA A 124 -2.65 -5.51 6.99
N MET A 125 -3.09 -5.12 8.19
CA MET A 125 -2.42 -4.09 8.97
C MET A 125 -1.05 -4.56 9.48
N SER A 126 -0.89 -5.84 9.82
CA SER A 126 0.39 -6.42 10.21
C SER A 126 1.39 -6.40 9.06
N SER A 127 0.98 -6.78 7.87
CA SER A 127 1.79 -6.68 6.65
C SER A 127 2.16 -5.22 6.33
N TRP A 128 1.20 -4.30 6.52
CA TRP A 128 1.46 -2.88 6.37
C TRP A 128 2.53 -2.38 7.36
N ILE A 129 2.43 -2.74 8.65
CA ILE A 129 3.43 -2.36 9.68
C ILE A 129 4.81 -2.92 9.31
N ALA A 130 4.88 -4.18 8.87
CA ALA A 130 6.12 -4.80 8.45
C ALA A 130 6.80 -4.01 7.31
N ALA A 131 6.06 -3.68 6.26
CA ALA A 131 6.57 -2.87 5.15
C ALA A 131 6.88 -1.42 5.59
N ALA A 132 6.02 -0.82 6.42
CA ALA A 132 6.14 0.55 6.90
C ALA A 132 7.32 0.77 7.86
N THR A 133 7.86 -0.29 8.45
CA THR A 133 9.05 -0.26 9.32
C THR A 133 10.30 -0.85 8.66
N ALA A 134 10.20 -1.28 7.40
CA ALA A 134 11.31 -1.88 6.67
C ALA A 134 12.54 -0.94 6.55
N TYR A 135 12.31 0.38 6.57
CA TYR A 135 13.39 1.37 6.51
C TYR A 135 14.38 1.27 7.68
N THR A 136 13.94 0.77 8.82
CA THR A 136 14.78 0.61 10.02
C THR A 136 15.13 -0.86 10.31
N ASN A 137 14.29 -1.82 9.87
CA ASN A 137 14.53 -3.24 10.13
C ASN A 137 15.37 -3.89 9.03
N HIS A 138 15.31 -3.36 7.81
CA HIS A 138 15.94 -3.95 6.63
C HIS A 138 16.70 -2.93 5.77
N ASP A 139 16.80 -1.68 6.22
CA ASP A 139 17.42 -0.57 5.46
C ASP A 139 16.84 -0.38 4.06
N ILE A 140 15.54 -0.61 3.92
CA ILE A 140 14.80 -0.49 2.66
C ILE A 140 13.58 0.41 2.87
N GLU A 141 13.57 1.57 2.21
CA GLU A 141 12.36 2.40 2.16
C GLU A 141 11.29 1.70 1.31
N MET A 142 10.11 1.50 1.90
CA MET A 142 8.91 0.99 1.22
C MET A 142 7.79 2.03 1.30
N ILE A 143 6.84 1.93 0.38
CA ILE A 143 5.65 2.78 0.34
C ILE A 143 4.41 1.87 0.44
N PRO A 144 4.10 1.35 1.63
CA PRO A 144 2.91 0.53 1.79
C PRO A 144 1.66 1.40 1.79
N ILE A 145 0.64 0.89 1.12
CA ILE A 145 -0.66 1.54 0.99
C ILE A 145 -1.71 0.50 1.34
N TYR A 146 -2.27 0.61 2.54
CA TYR A 146 -3.36 -0.25 2.96
C TYR A 146 -4.68 0.42 2.64
N ILE A 147 -5.47 -0.21 1.75
CA ILE A 147 -6.80 0.23 1.37
C ILE A 147 -7.80 -0.68 2.07
N PHE A 148 -8.72 -0.10 2.82
CA PHE A 148 -9.74 -0.82 3.58
C PHE A 148 -11.12 -0.19 3.36
N TYR A 149 -12.16 -0.96 3.63
CA TYR A 149 -13.50 -0.39 3.73
C TYR A 149 -13.58 0.54 4.94
N SER A 150 -13.87 1.82 4.70
CA SER A 150 -13.88 2.84 5.77
C SER A 150 -14.81 2.46 6.92
N MET A 151 -15.91 1.75 6.62
CA MET A 151 -16.86 1.24 7.62
C MET A 151 -16.24 0.26 8.62
N PHE A 152 -15.27 -0.56 8.18
CA PHE A 152 -14.66 -1.61 9.01
C PHE A 152 -13.26 -1.23 9.50
N GLY A 153 -12.63 -0.23 8.90
CA GLY A 153 -11.23 0.12 9.07
C GLY A 153 -10.79 0.23 10.52
N PHE A 154 -10.81 1.42 11.08
CA PHE A 154 -10.31 1.65 12.44
C PHE A 154 -11.04 0.89 13.54
N GLN A 155 -12.27 0.47 13.32
CA GLN A 155 -12.98 -0.39 14.28
C GLN A 155 -12.26 -1.72 14.52
N ARG A 156 -11.57 -2.26 13.50
CA ARG A 156 -10.91 -3.57 13.57
C ARG A 156 -9.41 -3.47 13.76
N ILE A 157 -8.80 -2.33 13.44
CA ILE A 157 -7.35 -2.15 13.46
C ILE A 157 -6.87 -1.04 14.39
N GLY A 158 -7.73 -0.47 15.23
CA GLY A 158 -7.40 0.68 16.08
C GLY A 158 -6.13 0.47 16.89
N ASP A 159 -6.03 -0.64 17.62
CA ASP A 159 -4.87 -0.97 18.44
C ASP A 159 -3.59 -1.14 17.59
N LEU A 160 -3.71 -1.76 16.41
CA LEU A 160 -2.59 -1.90 15.49
C LEU A 160 -2.18 -0.56 14.88
N ALA A 161 -3.12 0.37 14.67
CA ALA A 161 -2.81 1.72 14.22
C ALA A 161 -2.02 2.50 15.29
N TRP A 162 -2.38 2.35 16.57
CA TRP A 162 -1.59 2.88 17.68
C TRP A 162 -0.18 2.28 17.72
N ALA A 163 -0.07 0.95 17.64
CA ALA A 163 1.22 0.27 17.59
C ALA A 163 2.08 0.72 16.40
N ALA A 164 1.45 0.98 15.26
CA ALA A 164 2.12 1.53 14.08
C ALA A 164 2.68 2.94 14.35
N GLY A 165 1.91 3.80 15.02
CA GLY A 165 2.35 5.13 15.44
C GLY A 165 3.55 5.05 16.38
N ASP A 166 3.47 4.24 17.42
CA ASP A 166 4.56 4.01 18.38
C ASP A 166 5.81 3.43 17.70
N SER A 167 5.61 2.60 16.68
CA SER A 167 6.69 2.03 15.87
C SER A 167 7.25 3.00 14.83
N GLN A 168 6.74 4.22 14.73
CA GLN A 168 7.11 5.20 13.69
C GLN A 168 6.99 4.63 12.27
N ALA A 169 5.96 3.83 12.05
CA ALA A 169 5.66 3.26 10.75
C ALA A 169 5.37 4.34 9.70
N ARG A 170 5.81 4.12 8.45
CA ARG A 170 5.70 5.09 7.34
C ARG A 170 4.89 4.50 6.22
N GLY A 171 3.79 5.13 5.84
CA GLY A 171 2.93 4.66 4.75
C GLY A 171 1.57 5.33 4.77
N PHE A 172 0.64 4.78 4.01
CA PHE A 172 -0.69 5.34 3.84
C PHE A 172 -1.76 4.35 4.27
N LEU A 173 -2.72 4.84 5.06
CA LEU A 173 -3.95 4.13 5.42
C LEU A 173 -5.11 4.84 4.71
N ILE A 174 -5.83 4.13 3.85
CA ILE A 174 -6.84 4.71 2.97
C ILE A 174 -8.18 4.03 3.21
N GLY A 175 -9.12 4.77 3.79
CA GLY A 175 -10.52 4.34 3.86
C GLY A 175 -11.22 4.59 2.52
N ALA A 176 -11.73 3.53 1.92
CA ALA A 176 -12.47 3.58 0.68
C ALA A 176 -13.90 3.08 0.86
N THR A 177 -14.79 3.51 -0.02
CA THR A 177 -16.17 3.04 -0.07
C THR A 177 -16.48 2.52 -1.47
N ALA A 178 -17.20 1.42 -1.55
CA ALA A 178 -17.67 0.85 -2.81
C ALA A 178 -19.00 1.46 -3.29
N GLY A 179 -19.50 2.49 -2.63
CA GLY A 179 -20.78 3.09 -2.94
C GLY A 179 -20.95 4.49 -2.32
N ARG A 180 -22.15 5.03 -2.40
CA ARG A 180 -22.47 6.30 -1.76
C ARG A 180 -22.42 6.14 -0.24
N THR A 181 -21.66 6.99 0.42
CA THR A 181 -21.86 7.22 1.85
C THR A 181 -23.09 8.09 2.01
N THR A 182 -24.05 7.56 2.73
CA THR A 182 -25.18 8.36 3.21
C THR A 182 -24.77 9.14 4.45
#